data_840694cae799846a0a0a96b3b13576c8
#
_entry.id   840694cae799846a0a0a96b3b13576c8
#
_cell.length_a   1.000
_cell.length_b   1.000
_cell.length_c   1.000
_cell.angle_alpha   90.00
_cell.angle_beta   90.00
_cell.angle_gamma   90.00
#
_symmetry.space_group_name_H-M   'P 1'
#
loop_
_entity.id
_entity.type
_entity.pdbx_description
1 polymer ?
#
loop_
_entity_poly.entity_id
_entity_poly.type
_entity_poly.pdbx_seq_one_letter_code
_entity_poly.pdbx_strand_id
1 'polypeptide(L)'
;MIKDISFKKFKKLIDIDFSFDKDVNIISGTNGTCKTTLLHLISNGFQMPKVRSPNYNNNNCLKVIKTINRIANPKMEAIVRESKSYTDPAEGTKGNLFSINYLDGSALDFRKHNSTNPDEAQRYAIKPLYPRGGPKQSLPAKPVLYLGLSRLFPIGETKDDDLTKISLNLPDQYVDYISQLYKDFLGISISNIESNNIGDFKSGPLFDTDNPEIDSNTISSGEDNLFIIVKALVSLRYYFESLLVSNDIKESILLIDEFDATLHPSLQLRLLAKIREYARSYKIQVFFTTHSLSL
;
A
#
# COMPACT_ATOMS: atom_id res chain seq x y z
N MET A 1 11.75 7.66 -3.79
CA MET A 1 10.44 7.83 -4.50
C MET A 1 10.64 7.52 -5.97
N ILE A 2 9.58 7.11 -6.67
CA ILE A 2 9.59 6.86 -8.12
C ILE A 2 9.39 8.18 -8.85
N LYS A 3 10.20 8.41 -9.90
CA LYS A 3 10.08 9.54 -10.82
C LYS A 3 9.25 9.15 -12.06
N ASP A 4 9.59 8.03 -12.67
CA ASP A 4 8.89 7.52 -13.85
C ASP A 4 9.04 5.99 -13.99
N ILE A 5 8.19 5.37 -14.80
CA ILE A 5 8.26 3.96 -15.20
C ILE A 5 8.09 3.89 -16.71
N SER A 6 9.05 3.27 -17.40
CA SER A 6 9.05 3.04 -18.84
C SER A 6 8.82 1.57 -19.16
N PHE A 7 7.75 1.25 -19.86
CA PHE A 7 7.38 -0.11 -20.24
C PHE A 7 7.81 -0.43 -21.65
N LYS A 8 8.49 -1.59 -21.84
CA LYS A 8 8.61 -2.24 -23.14
C LYS A 8 7.37 -3.09 -23.41
N LYS A 9 7.08 -4.01 -22.51
CA LYS A 9 5.88 -4.85 -22.60
C LYS A 9 5.58 -5.52 -21.27
N PHE A 10 4.39 -5.26 -20.75
CA PHE A 10 3.82 -6.01 -19.64
C PHE A 10 2.28 -5.98 -19.72
N LYS A 11 1.66 -7.11 -20.03
CA LYS A 11 0.21 -7.18 -20.34
C LYS A 11 -0.16 -6.17 -21.45
N LYS A 12 -1.07 -5.23 -21.15
CA LYS A 12 -1.50 -4.16 -22.06
C LYS A 12 -0.60 -2.91 -22.01
N LEU A 13 0.38 -2.86 -21.11
CA LEU A 13 1.34 -1.78 -21.02
C LEU A 13 2.48 -2.08 -22.00
N ILE A 14 2.43 -1.45 -23.19
CA ILE A 14 3.35 -1.69 -24.30
C ILE A 14 3.83 -0.34 -24.79
N ASP A 15 5.17 -0.14 -24.81
CA ASP A 15 5.83 1.07 -25.28
C ASP A 15 5.19 2.36 -24.72
N ILE A 16 5.03 2.39 -23.38
CA ILE A 16 4.38 3.50 -22.67
C ILE A 16 5.21 3.93 -21.46
N ASP A 17 5.24 5.24 -21.21
CA ASP A 17 5.91 5.86 -20.08
C ASP A 17 4.88 6.53 -19.16
N PHE A 18 5.12 6.39 -17.83
CA PHE A 18 4.37 7.11 -16.80
C PHE A 18 5.32 7.96 -15.98
N SER A 19 5.06 9.24 -15.89
CA SER A 19 5.77 10.16 -14.99
C SER A 19 4.92 10.46 -13.76
N PHE A 20 5.57 10.57 -12.60
CA PHE A 20 4.91 10.69 -11.31
C PHE A 20 5.39 11.89 -10.52
N ASP A 21 4.45 12.50 -9.79
CA ASP A 21 4.75 13.50 -8.77
C ASP A 21 5.26 12.82 -7.47
N LYS A 22 6.04 13.58 -6.71
CA LYS A 22 6.56 13.11 -5.42
C LYS A 22 5.51 12.99 -4.32
N ASP A 23 4.36 13.65 -4.46
CA ASP A 23 3.32 13.70 -3.43
C ASP A 23 2.19 12.71 -3.77
N VAL A 24 1.21 13.09 -4.61
CA VAL A 24 0.00 12.31 -4.88
C VAL A 24 -0.19 12.09 -6.38
N ASN A 25 -0.39 10.84 -6.77
CA ASN A 25 -0.60 10.39 -8.13
C ASN A 25 -1.94 9.68 -8.26
N ILE A 26 -2.77 10.16 -9.18
CA ILE A 26 -4.09 9.61 -9.46
C ILE A 26 -4.03 8.81 -10.77
N ILE A 27 -4.38 7.53 -10.70
CA ILE A 27 -4.40 6.61 -11.84
C ILE A 27 -5.86 6.32 -12.19
N SER A 28 -6.36 6.96 -13.24
CA SER A 28 -7.74 6.82 -13.70
C SER A 28 -7.81 6.02 -15.00
N GLY A 29 -8.95 5.41 -15.28
CA GLY A 29 -9.20 4.66 -16.50
C GLY A 29 -10.30 3.62 -16.35
N THR A 30 -10.76 3.08 -17.50
CA THR A 30 -11.78 2.03 -17.54
C THR A 30 -11.30 0.70 -16.97
N ASN A 31 -12.21 -0.27 -16.80
CA ASN A 31 -11.85 -1.61 -16.35
C ASN A 31 -10.91 -2.31 -17.34
N GLY A 32 -9.98 -3.09 -16.81
CA GLY A 32 -9.04 -3.87 -17.63
C GLY A 32 -7.92 -3.06 -18.31
N THR A 33 -7.64 -1.82 -17.87
CA THR A 33 -6.54 -0.95 -18.37
C THR A 33 -5.26 -1.08 -17.54
N CYS A 34 -5.10 -2.12 -16.74
CA CYS A 34 -3.92 -2.40 -15.94
C CYS A 34 -3.65 -1.44 -14.76
N LYS A 35 -4.65 -0.70 -14.25
CA LYS A 35 -4.47 0.21 -13.10
C LYS A 35 -3.91 -0.51 -11.87
N THR A 36 -4.61 -1.54 -11.38
CA THR A 36 -4.16 -2.39 -10.26
C THR A 36 -2.81 -3.04 -10.55
N THR A 37 -2.58 -3.48 -11.80
CA THR A 37 -1.28 -4.04 -12.19
C THR A 37 -0.15 -3.03 -12.02
N LEU A 38 -0.37 -1.76 -12.39
CA LEU A 38 0.62 -0.70 -12.19
C LEU A 38 0.95 -0.50 -10.71
N LEU A 39 -0.05 -0.50 -9.80
CA LEU A 39 0.20 -0.45 -8.36
C LEU A 39 1.05 -1.64 -7.87
N HIS A 40 0.76 -2.85 -8.36
CA HIS A 40 1.54 -4.04 -8.02
C HIS A 40 3.00 -3.94 -8.49
N LEU A 41 3.24 -3.40 -9.68
CA LEU A 41 4.60 -3.18 -10.19
C LEU A 41 5.34 -2.11 -9.40
N ILE A 42 4.66 -1.03 -9.00
CA ILE A 42 5.20 0.00 -8.10
C ILE A 42 5.62 -0.63 -6.77
N SER A 43 4.78 -1.47 -6.16
CA SER A 43 5.13 -2.14 -4.90
C SER A 43 6.39 -3.02 -5.04
N ASN A 44 6.57 -3.62 -6.21
CA ASN A 44 7.71 -4.48 -6.53
C ASN A 44 9.04 -3.70 -6.73
N GLY A 45 8.95 -2.38 -6.94
CA GLY A 45 10.09 -1.47 -7.10
C GLY A 45 10.85 -1.17 -5.80
N PHE A 46 10.39 -1.68 -4.65
CA PHE A 46 10.97 -1.41 -3.33
C PHE A 46 11.18 -2.68 -2.53
N GLN A 47 12.07 -2.61 -1.53
CA GLN A 47 12.22 -3.64 -0.53
C GLN A 47 11.93 -3.08 0.87
N MET A 48 11.49 -3.95 1.76
CA MET A 48 11.26 -3.59 3.17
C MET A 48 12.56 -3.11 3.82
N PRO A 49 12.56 -2.00 4.55
CA PRO A 49 13.69 -1.58 5.35
C PRO A 49 14.09 -2.66 6.37
N LYS A 50 15.39 -2.84 6.59
CA LYS A 50 15.87 -3.83 7.57
C LYS A 50 15.65 -3.32 9.00
N VAL A 51 15.06 -4.15 9.84
CA VAL A 51 14.75 -3.83 11.25
C VAL A 51 15.99 -3.45 12.08
N ARG A 52 17.18 -3.94 11.71
CA ARG A 52 18.45 -3.66 12.40
C ARG A 52 19.26 -2.50 11.79
N SER A 53 18.63 -1.63 11.04
CA SER A 53 19.33 -0.45 10.56
C SER A 53 19.64 0.50 11.73
N PRO A 54 20.86 1.04 11.85
CA PRO A 54 21.21 2.01 12.89
C PRO A 54 20.40 3.32 12.79
N ASN A 55 19.63 3.47 11.73
CA ASN A 55 18.85 4.66 11.41
C ASN A 55 17.48 4.71 12.10
N TYR A 56 17.07 3.68 12.85
CA TYR A 56 15.76 3.63 13.51
C TYR A 56 15.86 3.89 15.00
N ASN A 57 15.11 4.86 15.48
CA ASN A 57 14.90 5.11 16.90
C ASN A 57 14.15 3.96 17.58
N ASN A 58 13.27 3.33 16.84
CA ASN A 58 12.37 2.30 17.38
C ASN A 58 12.05 1.26 16.30
N ASN A 59 12.45 0.02 16.54
CA ASN A 59 12.15 -1.11 15.65
C ASN A 59 10.65 -1.46 15.61
N ASN A 60 9.82 -0.94 16.53
CA ASN A 60 8.40 -1.22 16.57
C ASN A 60 7.65 -0.60 15.38
N CYS A 61 8.10 0.53 14.83
CA CYS A 61 7.43 1.17 13.69
C CYS A 61 7.30 0.25 12.47
N LEU A 62 8.29 -0.59 12.20
CA LEU A 62 8.22 -1.57 11.11
C LEU A 62 7.25 -2.72 11.40
N LYS A 63 7.11 -3.12 12.67
CA LYS A 63 6.10 -4.11 13.07
C LYS A 63 4.70 -3.56 12.86
N VAL A 64 4.47 -2.28 13.24
CA VAL A 64 3.19 -1.59 13.04
C VAL A 64 2.81 -1.54 11.57
N ILE A 65 3.73 -1.13 10.70
CA ILE A 65 3.52 -1.08 9.25
C ILE A 65 3.16 -2.47 8.70
N LYS A 66 3.85 -3.51 9.14
CA LYS A 66 3.51 -4.90 8.77
C LYS A 66 2.11 -5.31 9.23
N THR A 67 1.73 -4.94 10.45
CA THR A 67 0.44 -5.32 11.04
C THR A 67 -0.72 -4.70 10.27
N ILE A 68 -0.58 -3.47 9.77
CA ILE A 68 -1.65 -2.75 9.08
C ILE A 68 -2.11 -3.45 7.81
N ASN A 69 -1.19 -4.03 7.07
CA ASN A 69 -1.51 -4.68 5.80
C ASN A 69 -1.03 -6.14 5.76
N ARG A 70 -0.70 -6.73 6.89
CA ARG A 70 -0.06 -8.04 7.08
C ARG A 70 1.07 -8.36 6.10
N ILE A 71 1.06 -7.75 4.92
CA ILE A 71 2.10 -7.83 3.90
C ILE A 71 2.55 -6.39 3.59
N ALA A 72 3.56 -5.90 4.30
CA ALA A 72 4.26 -4.70 3.88
C ALA A 72 5.25 -5.06 2.76
N ASN A 73 5.39 -4.18 1.79
CA ASN A 73 6.15 -4.41 0.56
C ASN A 73 5.71 -5.69 -0.19
N PRO A 74 4.42 -5.82 -0.52
CA PRO A 74 3.93 -7.01 -1.21
C PRO A 74 4.59 -7.11 -2.58
N LYS A 75 5.04 -8.31 -2.90
CA LYS A 75 5.55 -8.62 -4.24
C LYS A 75 4.43 -9.16 -5.10
N MET A 76 4.59 -9.04 -6.40
CA MET A 76 3.59 -9.44 -7.36
C MET A 76 3.12 -10.88 -7.16
N GLU A 77 4.04 -11.81 -6.93
CA GLU A 77 3.74 -13.22 -6.66
C GLU A 77 2.95 -13.47 -5.37
N ALA A 78 2.92 -12.51 -4.45
CA ALA A 78 2.17 -12.63 -3.20
C ALA A 78 0.73 -12.08 -3.30
N ILE A 79 0.46 -11.15 -4.23
CA ILE A 79 -0.82 -10.45 -4.36
C ILE A 79 -1.59 -10.79 -5.63
N VAL A 80 -0.95 -11.36 -6.63
CA VAL A 80 -1.58 -11.77 -7.90
C VAL A 80 -1.66 -13.29 -7.98
N ARG A 81 -2.88 -13.82 -8.17
CA ARG A 81 -3.07 -15.21 -8.58
C ARG A 81 -3.02 -15.32 -10.09
N GLU A 82 -2.29 -16.29 -10.58
CA GLU A 82 -2.22 -16.63 -12.00
C GLU A 82 -3.27 -17.68 -12.37
N SER A 83 -3.61 -17.75 -13.66
CA SER A 83 -4.51 -18.79 -14.15
C SER A 83 -3.82 -20.15 -14.10
N LYS A 84 -4.62 -21.24 -14.07
CA LYS A 84 -4.09 -22.62 -14.10
C LYS A 84 -3.30 -22.93 -15.37
N SER A 85 -3.68 -22.28 -16.48
CA SER A 85 -2.90 -22.26 -17.72
C SER A 85 -2.14 -20.94 -17.77
N TYR A 86 -0.88 -20.97 -17.38
CA TYR A 86 0.00 -19.83 -17.39
C TYR A 86 0.02 -19.12 -18.73
N THR A 87 -0.27 -17.83 -18.72
CA THR A 87 -0.08 -16.96 -19.87
C THR A 87 1.00 -15.95 -19.53
N ASP A 88 2.10 -15.95 -20.27
CA ASP A 88 3.19 -15.01 -20.08
C ASP A 88 2.71 -13.56 -20.34
N PRO A 89 2.65 -12.67 -19.34
CA PRO A 89 2.19 -11.31 -19.53
C PRO A 89 3.12 -10.47 -20.41
N ALA A 90 4.28 -10.99 -20.75
CA ALA A 90 5.29 -10.34 -21.58
C ALA A 90 5.80 -11.26 -22.70
N GLU A 91 4.90 -12.09 -23.26
CA GLU A 91 5.23 -13.05 -24.32
C GLU A 91 6.04 -12.40 -25.46
N GLY A 92 7.10 -13.08 -25.87
CA GLY A 92 8.01 -12.59 -26.92
C GLY A 92 9.06 -11.59 -26.43
N THR A 93 8.95 -11.05 -25.19
CA THR A 93 9.92 -10.12 -24.64
C THR A 93 10.95 -10.82 -23.78
N LYS A 94 12.24 -10.63 -24.11
CA LYS A 94 13.38 -11.15 -23.34
C LYS A 94 14.10 -9.99 -22.64
N GLY A 95 14.62 -10.26 -21.44
CA GLY A 95 15.41 -9.28 -20.68
C GLY A 95 14.56 -8.25 -19.97
N ASN A 96 14.78 -6.97 -20.24
CA ASN A 96 14.07 -5.88 -19.60
C ASN A 96 12.60 -5.79 -20.07
N LEU A 97 11.67 -5.81 -19.11
CA LEU A 97 10.22 -5.66 -19.35
C LEU A 97 9.78 -4.20 -19.14
N PHE A 98 10.33 -3.57 -18.12
CA PHE A 98 10.14 -2.17 -17.77
C PHE A 98 11.28 -1.68 -16.90
N SER A 99 11.47 -0.38 -16.87
CA SER A 99 12.49 0.31 -16.06
C SER A 99 11.81 1.27 -15.10
N ILE A 100 12.31 1.36 -13.87
CA ILE A 100 11.90 2.34 -12.88
C ILE A 100 13.05 3.32 -12.67
N ASN A 101 12.80 4.60 -12.89
CA ASN A 101 13.68 5.68 -12.51
C ASN A 101 13.21 6.30 -11.19
N TYR A 102 14.17 6.51 -10.27
CA TYR A 102 13.88 7.08 -8.97
C TYR A 102 14.31 8.55 -8.88
N LEU A 103 13.72 9.30 -7.94
CA LEU A 103 14.01 10.72 -7.75
C LEU A 103 15.45 11.00 -7.27
N ASP A 104 16.14 10.01 -6.73
CA ASP A 104 17.56 10.09 -6.36
C ASP A 104 18.53 9.93 -7.56
N GLY A 105 17.98 9.78 -8.76
CA GLY A 105 18.74 9.59 -10.00
C GLY A 105 19.13 8.13 -10.28
N SER A 106 18.82 7.19 -9.37
CA SER A 106 19.03 5.76 -9.63
C SER A 106 17.97 5.20 -10.59
N ALA A 107 18.31 4.12 -11.30
CA ALA A 107 17.42 3.42 -12.19
C ALA A 107 17.60 1.91 -12.07
N LEU A 108 16.51 1.16 -12.21
CA LEU A 108 16.51 -0.31 -12.21
C LEU A 108 15.64 -0.85 -13.33
N ASP A 109 16.21 -1.79 -14.07
CA ASP A 109 15.49 -2.61 -15.05
C ASP A 109 14.87 -3.83 -14.37
N PHE A 110 13.72 -4.26 -14.86
CA PHE A 110 13.00 -5.41 -14.31
C PHE A 110 12.77 -6.49 -15.36
N ARG A 111 12.98 -7.73 -14.95
CA ARG A 111 12.84 -8.90 -15.79
C ARG A 111 11.90 -9.94 -15.20
N LYS A 112 11.39 -10.79 -16.05
CA LYS A 112 10.67 -12.01 -15.67
C LYS A 112 11.58 -12.97 -14.91
N HIS A 113 11.02 -13.60 -13.89
CA HIS A 113 11.63 -14.71 -13.20
C HIS A 113 10.58 -15.80 -12.93
N ASN A 114 10.79 -16.98 -13.47
CA ASN A 114 9.89 -18.11 -13.21
C ASN A 114 10.19 -18.69 -11.83
N SER A 115 9.15 -19.05 -11.07
CA SER A 115 9.33 -19.89 -9.90
C SER A 115 9.88 -21.25 -10.31
N THR A 116 10.82 -21.76 -9.55
CA THR A 116 11.41 -23.10 -9.76
C THR A 116 10.71 -24.18 -8.93
N ASN A 117 9.65 -23.84 -8.19
CA ASN A 117 8.92 -24.80 -7.38
C ASN A 117 7.92 -25.56 -8.26
N PRO A 118 8.13 -26.87 -8.54
CA PRO A 118 7.26 -27.64 -9.44
C PRO A 118 5.86 -27.91 -8.88
N ASP A 119 5.67 -27.80 -7.56
CA ASP A 119 4.39 -28.07 -6.88
C ASP A 119 3.49 -26.83 -6.81
N GLU A 120 4.01 -25.65 -7.10
CA GLU A 120 3.24 -24.42 -7.21
C GLU A 120 2.89 -24.17 -8.68
N ALA A 121 1.60 -23.85 -8.95
CA ALA A 121 1.20 -23.27 -10.22
C ALA A 121 2.22 -22.18 -10.60
N GLN A 122 2.72 -22.19 -11.85
CA GLN A 122 3.83 -21.35 -12.29
C GLN A 122 3.56 -19.89 -11.93
N ARG A 123 4.13 -19.43 -10.83
CA ARG A 123 3.98 -18.05 -10.37
C ARG A 123 4.93 -17.14 -11.14
N TYR A 124 4.38 -16.06 -11.64
CA TYR A 124 5.14 -15.05 -12.34
C TYR A 124 5.76 -14.07 -11.34
N ALA A 125 7.07 -14.12 -11.19
CA ALA A 125 7.81 -13.17 -10.36
C ALA A 125 8.51 -12.12 -11.23
N ILE A 126 8.49 -10.88 -10.78
CA ILE A 126 9.28 -9.79 -11.35
C ILE A 126 10.50 -9.56 -10.46
N LYS A 127 11.68 -9.52 -11.05
CA LYS A 127 12.93 -9.25 -10.31
C LYS A 127 13.78 -8.21 -11.02
N PRO A 128 14.55 -7.41 -10.28
CA PRO A 128 15.52 -6.50 -10.88
C PRO A 128 16.51 -7.25 -11.76
N LEU A 129 16.89 -6.62 -12.85
CA LEU A 129 17.95 -7.06 -13.76
C LEU A 129 19.23 -6.33 -13.38
N TYR A 130 20.08 -6.97 -12.59
CA TYR A 130 21.36 -6.39 -12.21
C TYR A 130 22.41 -6.60 -13.31
N PRO A 131 23.17 -5.56 -13.70
CA PRO A 131 24.25 -5.71 -14.65
C PRO A 131 25.33 -6.67 -14.11
N ARG A 132 25.84 -7.56 -14.95
CA ARG A 132 26.95 -8.46 -14.58
C ARG A 132 28.24 -7.64 -14.42
N GLY A 133 28.92 -7.79 -13.27
CA GLY A 133 30.19 -7.13 -13.00
C GLY A 133 30.11 -5.64 -12.56
N GLY A 134 28.91 -5.09 -12.44
CA GLY A 134 28.70 -3.74 -11.92
C GLY A 134 28.60 -3.71 -10.39
N PRO A 135 28.55 -2.48 -9.79
CA PRO A 135 28.31 -2.32 -8.36
C PRO A 135 26.99 -3.01 -7.98
N LYS A 136 26.96 -3.63 -6.78
CA LYS A 136 25.74 -4.26 -6.27
C LYS A 136 24.64 -3.21 -6.13
N GLN A 137 23.75 -3.14 -7.11
CA GLN A 137 22.52 -2.39 -6.99
C GLN A 137 21.53 -3.19 -6.15
N SER A 138 20.69 -2.51 -5.38
CA SER A 138 19.62 -3.11 -4.62
C SER A 138 18.36 -2.27 -4.76
N LEU A 139 17.20 -2.89 -4.59
CA LEU A 139 15.95 -2.15 -4.49
C LEU A 139 16.04 -1.11 -3.37
N PRO A 140 15.56 0.13 -3.57
CA PRO A 140 15.48 1.10 -2.50
C PRO A 140 14.70 0.55 -1.30
N ALA A 141 15.28 0.68 -0.10
CA ALA A 141 14.67 0.19 1.14
C ALA A 141 13.67 1.24 1.66
N LYS A 142 12.43 1.16 1.22
CA LYS A 142 11.32 2.03 1.61
C LYS A 142 10.11 1.18 1.99
N PRO A 143 9.38 1.49 3.08
CA PRO A 143 8.14 0.78 3.37
C PRO A 143 7.08 1.13 2.32
N VAL A 144 6.41 0.10 1.83
CA VAL A 144 5.27 0.21 0.93
C VAL A 144 4.05 -0.38 1.63
N LEU A 145 3.00 0.41 1.80
CA LEU A 145 1.69 -0.08 2.20
C LEU A 145 0.79 -0.18 0.98
N TYR A 146 0.26 -1.38 0.73
CA TYR A 146 -0.70 -1.64 -0.33
C TYR A 146 -2.07 -1.93 0.26
N LEU A 147 -3.01 -1.03 0.03
CA LEU A 147 -4.41 -1.16 0.43
C LEU A 147 -5.22 -1.69 -0.76
N GLY A 148 -5.33 -3.01 -0.85
CA GLY A 148 -6.08 -3.72 -1.90
C GLY A 148 -7.58 -3.77 -1.61
N LEU A 149 -8.33 -4.40 -2.52
CA LEU A 149 -9.81 -4.48 -2.48
C LEU A 149 -10.34 -5.28 -1.28
N SER A 150 -9.54 -6.15 -0.67
CA SER A 150 -9.93 -6.88 0.54
C SER A 150 -10.37 -5.98 1.70
N ARG A 151 -9.89 -4.73 1.74
CA ARG A 151 -10.29 -3.75 2.76
C ARG A 151 -11.78 -3.34 2.66
N LEU A 152 -12.39 -3.52 1.50
CA LEU A 152 -13.79 -3.11 1.24
C LEU A 152 -14.81 -4.11 1.78
N PHE A 153 -14.38 -5.30 2.19
CA PHE A 153 -15.25 -6.29 2.81
C PHE A 153 -15.58 -5.87 4.25
N PRO A 154 -16.85 -5.62 4.62
CA PRO A 154 -17.19 -5.14 5.95
C PRO A 154 -16.89 -6.19 7.03
N ILE A 155 -16.35 -5.76 8.18
CA ILE A 155 -16.13 -6.65 9.32
C ILE A 155 -17.43 -7.22 9.84
N GLY A 156 -18.50 -6.42 9.90
CA GLY A 156 -19.81 -6.84 10.38
C GLY A 156 -20.49 -7.97 9.58
N GLU A 157 -19.98 -8.30 8.39
CA GLU A 157 -20.45 -9.46 7.61
C GLU A 157 -19.65 -10.75 7.92
N THR A 158 -18.66 -10.67 8.81
CA THR A 158 -17.79 -11.81 9.20
C THR A 158 -18.30 -12.44 10.49
N LYS A 159 -18.25 -13.77 10.59
CA LYS A 159 -18.57 -14.47 11.82
C LYS A 159 -17.49 -14.22 12.88
N ASP A 160 -17.89 -14.08 14.14
CA ASP A 160 -16.97 -13.80 15.25
C ASP A 160 -15.83 -14.83 15.37
N ASP A 161 -16.12 -16.11 15.09
CA ASP A 161 -15.13 -17.20 15.13
C ASP A 161 -14.01 -17.04 14.09
N ASP A 162 -14.23 -16.27 13.03
CA ASP A 162 -13.24 -16.01 11.98
C ASP A 162 -12.40 -14.75 12.25
N LEU A 163 -12.72 -14.01 13.33
CA LEU A 163 -12.04 -12.78 13.72
C LEU A 163 -10.91 -13.05 14.70
N THR A 164 -9.78 -12.41 14.50
CA THR A 164 -8.66 -12.43 15.42
C THR A 164 -8.32 -11.02 15.89
N LYS A 165 -8.53 -10.75 17.16
CA LYS A 165 -8.20 -9.47 17.79
C LYS A 165 -6.70 -9.24 17.85
N ILE A 166 -6.23 -8.08 17.42
CA ILE A 166 -4.82 -7.68 17.41
C ILE A 166 -4.68 -6.25 17.90
N SER A 167 -3.75 -6.03 18.85
CA SER A 167 -3.35 -4.69 19.24
C SER A 167 -2.69 -3.93 18.07
N LEU A 168 -2.94 -2.63 17.95
CA LEU A 168 -2.29 -1.78 16.96
C LEU A 168 -0.77 -1.69 17.18
N ASN A 169 -0.30 -1.87 18.39
CA ASN A 169 1.10 -1.66 18.81
C ASN A 169 1.65 -0.26 18.46
N LEU A 170 0.76 0.72 18.31
CA LEU A 170 1.09 2.13 18.16
C LEU A 170 1.26 2.76 19.54
N PRO A 171 2.18 3.71 19.74
CA PRO A 171 2.16 4.57 20.92
C PRO A 171 0.86 5.36 21.04
N ASP A 172 0.40 5.62 22.28
CA ASP A 172 -0.90 6.22 22.58
C ASP A 172 -1.18 7.50 21.78
N GLN A 173 -0.19 8.38 21.67
CA GLN A 173 -0.33 9.62 20.88
C GLN A 173 -0.74 9.39 19.42
N TYR A 174 -0.34 8.28 18.80
CA TYR A 174 -0.73 7.95 17.42
C TYR A 174 -2.10 7.29 17.36
N VAL A 175 -2.49 6.57 18.41
CA VAL A 175 -3.87 6.08 18.59
C VAL A 175 -4.82 7.28 18.72
N ASP A 176 -4.43 8.29 19.50
CA ASP A 176 -5.19 9.56 19.63
C ASP A 176 -5.33 10.29 18.29
N TYR A 177 -4.29 10.31 17.45
CA TYR A 177 -4.40 10.87 16.09
C TYR A 177 -5.38 10.12 15.21
N ILE A 178 -5.46 8.79 15.32
CA ILE A 178 -6.47 7.99 14.60
C ILE A 178 -7.87 8.40 15.06
N SER A 179 -8.10 8.44 16.38
CA SER A 179 -9.38 8.85 16.97
C SER A 179 -9.79 10.24 16.52
N GLN A 180 -8.87 11.21 16.59
CA GLN A 180 -9.14 12.60 16.20
C GLN A 180 -9.48 12.70 14.70
N LEU A 181 -8.71 12.08 13.82
CA LEU A 181 -8.99 12.10 12.39
C LEU A 181 -10.33 11.44 12.07
N TYR A 182 -10.65 10.32 12.70
CA TYR A 182 -11.92 9.62 12.50
C TYR A 182 -13.09 10.53 12.92
N LYS A 183 -12.97 11.18 14.08
CA LYS A 183 -13.94 12.18 14.56
C LYS A 183 -14.06 13.37 13.60
N ASP A 184 -12.94 13.91 13.11
CA ASP A 184 -12.94 15.02 12.16
C ASP A 184 -13.70 14.67 10.88
N PHE A 185 -13.61 13.41 10.40
CA PHE A 185 -14.28 12.97 9.18
C PHE A 185 -15.76 12.64 9.37
N LEU A 186 -16.12 11.99 10.47
CA LEU A 186 -17.44 11.36 10.65
C LEU A 186 -18.26 11.98 11.80
N GLY A 187 -17.62 12.76 12.67
CA GLY A 187 -18.27 13.29 13.88
C GLY A 187 -18.44 12.28 15.01
N ILE A 188 -17.93 11.05 14.83
CA ILE A 188 -18.03 9.95 15.80
C ILE A 188 -16.74 9.86 16.60
N SER A 189 -16.84 9.88 17.92
CA SER A 189 -15.70 9.67 18.82
C SER A 189 -15.49 8.17 19.02
N ILE A 190 -14.27 7.69 18.78
CA ILE A 190 -13.90 6.29 18.97
C ILE A 190 -12.87 6.14 20.09
N SER A 191 -12.93 5.02 20.82
CA SER A 191 -12.03 4.66 21.92
C SER A 191 -11.71 3.17 21.91
N ASN A 192 -10.80 2.72 22.77
CA ASN A 192 -10.36 1.32 22.87
C ASN A 192 -9.98 0.72 21.51
N ILE A 193 -9.20 1.49 20.74
CA ILE A 193 -8.93 1.21 19.33
C ILE A 193 -7.94 0.04 19.19
N GLU A 194 -8.37 -1.01 18.53
CA GLU A 194 -7.60 -2.19 18.17
C GLU A 194 -7.87 -2.57 16.70
N SER A 195 -7.53 -3.77 16.30
CA SER A 195 -7.86 -4.31 14.98
C SER A 195 -8.39 -5.73 15.07
N ASN A 196 -9.40 -6.02 14.27
CA ASN A 196 -9.82 -7.38 13.96
C ASN A 196 -9.23 -7.81 12.62
N ASN A 197 -8.58 -8.97 12.61
CA ASN A 197 -8.10 -9.58 11.39
C ASN A 197 -9.03 -10.67 10.93
N ILE A 198 -9.36 -10.65 9.64
CA ILE A 198 -10.04 -11.75 8.96
C ILE A 198 -8.96 -12.53 8.21
N GLY A 199 -8.59 -13.69 8.74
CA GLY A 199 -7.51 -14.50 8.18
C GLY A 199 -6.26 -13.65 7.88
N ASP A 200 -5.69 -13.82 6.69
CA ASP A 200 -4.51 -13.08 6.23
C ASP A 200 -4.81 -11.94 5.25
N PHE A 201 -6.09 -11.66 4.94
CA PHE A 201 -6.43 -10.76 3.86
C PHE A 201 -6.92 -9.38 4.31
N LYS A 202 -7.44 -9.22 5.54
CA LYS A 202 -7.92 -7.92 6.05
C LYS A 202 -7.53 -7.69 7.48
N SER A 203 -7.21 -6.43 7.82
CA SER A 203 -7.07 -5.92 9.19
C SER A 203 -7.96 -4.69 9.34
N GLY A 204 -9.19 -4.91 9.78
CA GLY A 204 -10.20 -3.88 9.94
C GLY A 204 -10.27 -3.30 11.35
N PRO A 205 -11.24 -2.40 11.61
CA PRO A 205 -11.42 -1.75 12.90
C PRO A 205 -11.91 -2.70 14.00
N LEU A 206 -11.53 -2.38 15.21
CA LEU A 206 -12.16 -2.80 16.45
C LEU A 206 -12.08 -1.62 17.43
N PHE A 207 -13.22 -1.06 17.79
CA PHE A 207 -13.30 0.10 18.69
C PHE A 207 -14.69 0.23 19.31
N ASP A 208 -14.76 0.98 20.40
CA ASP A 208 -15.99 1.46 21.01
C ASP A 208 -16.30 2.88 20.52
N THR A 209 -17.56 3.29 20.52
CA THR A 209 -17.96 4.67 20.20
C THR A 209 -18.66 5.34 21.36
N ASP A 210 -18.87 6.66 21.25
CA ASP A 210 -19.66 7.45 22.18
C ASP A 210 -21.20 7.22 22.03
N ASN A 211 -21.63 6.48 21.01
CA ASN A 211 -23.00 6.03 20.83
C ASN A 211 -23.08 4.49 21.05
N PRO A 212 -23.77 4.02 22.10
CA PRO A 212 -23.85 2.58 22.42
C PRO A 212 -24.55 1.72 21.35
N GLU A 213 -25.21 2.36 20.38
CA GLU A 213 -25.84 1.66 19.25
C GLU A 213 -24.89 1.43 18.07
N ILE A 214 -23.68 2.04 18.13
CA ILE A 214 -22.70 1.98 17.05
C ILE A 214 -21.39 1.41 17.59
N ASP A 215 -20.91 0.34 16.99
CA ASP A 215 -19.60 -0.26 17.23
C ASP A 215 -18.94 -0.68 15.91
N SER A 216 -17.75 -1.29 15.98
CA SER A 216 -17.03 -1.75 14.80
C SER A 216 -17.77 -2.80 13.96
N ASN A 217 -18.84 -3.45 14.47
CA ASN A 217 -19.62 -4.44 13.73
C ASN A 217 -20.80 -3.79 12.98
N THR A 218 -21.24 -2.63 13.43
CA THR A 218 -22.42 -1.92 12.89
C THR A 218 -22.07 -0.79 11.93
N ILE A 219 -20.77 -0.40 11.82
CA ILE A 219 -20.34 0.62 10.88
C ILE A 219 -20.47 0.18 9.42
N SER A 220 -20.68 1.15 8.55
CA SER A 220 -20.73 0.93 7.10
C SER A 220 -19.36 0.53 6.53
N SER A 221 -19.37 -0.11 5.37
CA SER A 221 -18.12 -0.41 4.64
C SER A 221 -17.28 0.83 4.30
N GLY A 222 -17.92 2.00 4.16
CA GLY A 222 -17.21 3.28 3.96
C GLY A 222 -16.48 3.75 5.21
N GLU A 223 -17.08 3.61 6.38
CA GLU A 223 -16.46 3.95 7.67
C GLU A 223 -15.31 3.00 8.01
N ASP A 224 -15.49 1.69 7.75
CA ASP A 224 -14.45 0.69 7.88
C ASP A 224 -13.24 1.00 6.94
N ASN A 225 -13.52 1.28 5.66
CA ASN A 225 -12.49 1.68 4.70
C ASN A 225 -11.75 2.96 5.12
N LEU A 226 -12.48 3.98 5.59
CA LEU A 226 -11.88 5.21 6.10
C LEU A 226 -10.94 4.93 7.27
N PHE A 227 -11.35 4.11 8.24
CA PHE A 227 -10.50 3.73 9.37
C PHE A 227 -9.18 3.11 8.89
N ILE A 228 -9.23 2.18 7.93
CA ILE A 228 -8.04 1.51 7.39
C ILE A 228 -7.10 2.52 6.74
N ILE A 229 -7.63 3.47 5.95
CA ILE A 229 -6.80 4.50 5.30
C ILE A 229 -6.18 5.45 6.33
N VAL A 230 -6.97 5.91 7.32
CA VAL A 230 -6.47 6.77 8.40
C VAL A 230 -5.38 6.05 9.20
N LYS A 231 -5.61 4.80 9.59
CA LYS A 231 -4.61 3.96 10.26
C LYS A 231 -3.31 3.84 9.46
N ALA A 232 -3.40 3.67 8.15
CA ALA A 232 -2.24 3.61 7.27
C ALA A 232 -1.46 4.94 7.25
N LEU A 233 -2.14 6.06 7.10
CA LEU A 233 -1.53 7.40 7.13
C LEU A 233 -0.81 7.67 8.46
N VAL A 234 -1.47 7.43 9.58
CA VAL A 234 -0.88 7.64 10.92
C VAL A 234 0.31 6.72 11.16
N SER A 235 0.29 5.49 10.65
CA SER A 235 1.41 4.58 10.78
C SER A 235 2.63 4.98 9.95
N LEU A 236 2.42 5.54 8.76
CA LEU A 236 3.51 6.10 7.96
C LEU A 236 4.05 7.39 8.58
N ARG A 237 3.20 8.21 9.23
CA ARG A 237 3.65 9.31 10.08
C ARG A 237 4.53 8.81 11.23
N TYR A 238 4.10 7.76 11.96
CA TYR A 238 4.90 7.16 13.02
C TYR A 238 6.24 6.64 12.49
N TYR A 239 6.26 6.02 11.33
CA TYR A 239 7.51 5.63 10.67
C TYR A 239 8.42 6.84 10.43
N PHE A 240 7.90 7.90 9.82
CA PHE A 240 8.67 9.11 9.53
C PHE A 240 9.25 9.75 10.79
N GLU A 241 8.45 9.91 11.83
CA GLU A 241 8.85 10.57 13.10
C GLU A 241 9.81 9.68 13.92
N SER A 242 9.81 8.35 13.70
CA SER A 242 10.68 7.39 14.38
C SER A 242 12.09 7.29 13.81
N LEU A 243 12.39 7.95 12.70
CA LEU A 243 13.71 7.89 12.08
C LEU A 243 14.66 8.98 12.59
N LEU A 244 15.87 8.58 12.96
CA LEU A 244 16.93 9.48 13.45
C LEU A 244 17.65 10.25 12.34
N VAL A 245 17.53 9.83 11.08
CA VAL A 245 18.40 10.24 9.99
C VAL A 245 17.85 11.42 9.20
N SER A 246 18.74 12.04 8.42
CA SER A 246 18.44 13.14 7.50
C SER A 246 17.18 12.88 6.67
N ASN A 247 16.46 13.94 6.39
CA ASN A 247 15.16 13.94 5.74
C ASN A 247 15.07 13.14 4.42
N ASP A 248 16.18 12.82 3.76
CA ASP A 248 16.19 12.17 2.44
C ASP A 248 15.94 10.65 2.48
N ILE A 249 16.08 10.03 3.66
CA ILE A 249 15.89 8.57 3.83
C ILE A 249 14.48 8.24 4.34
N LYS A 250 13.78 9.22 4.89
CA LYS A 250 12.47 9.07 5.56
C LYS A 250 11.26 8.96 4.61
N GLU A 251 11.44 8.37 3.46
CA GLU A 251 10.38 8.24 2.46
C GLU A 251 9.60 6.94 2.62
N SER A 252 8.34 6.98 2.29
CA SER A 252 7.46 5.80 2.23
C SER A 252 6.50 5.87 1.04
N ILE A 253 5.86 4.74 0.74
CA ILE A 253 4.95 4.61 -0.39
C ILE A 253 3.60 4.11 0.13
N LEU A 254 2.52 4.76 -0.31
CA LEU A 254 1.15 4.34 -0.04
C LEU A 254 0.43 4.06 -1.36
N LEU A 255 -0.05 2.84 -1.51
CA LEU A 255 -0.79 2.39 -2.69
C LEU A 255 -2.23 2.07 -2.27
N ILE A 256 -3.22 2.69 -2.91
CA ILE A 256 -4.65 2.46 -2.63
C ILE A 256 -5.36 2.07 -3.92
N ASP A 257 -5.85 0.84 -3.98
CA ASP A 257 -6.63 0.39 -5.14
C ASP A 257 -8.10 0.76 -4.96
N GLU A 258 -8.74 1.33 -5.99
CA GLU A 258 -10.12 1.83 -5.96
C GLU A 258 -10.41 2.75 -4.74
N PHE A 259 -9.75 3.90 -4.70
CA PHE A 259 -9.84 4.88 -3.61
C PHE A 259 -11.28 5.35 -3.35
N ASP A 260 -12.06 5.53 -4.42
CA ASP A 260 -13.43 6.02 -4.40
C ASP A 260 -14.46 4.96 -3.97
N ALA A 261 -14.09 3.68 -3.93
CA ALA A 261 -15.01 2.63 -3.54
C ALA A 261 -15.52 2.81 -2.10
N THR A 262 -16.82 2.67 -1.91
CA THR A 262 -17.56 2.78 -0.63
C THR A 262 -17.57 4.17 0.04
N LEU A 263 -16.81 5.14 -0.45
CA LEU A 263 -16.73 6.48 0.13
C LEU A 263 -17.70 7.46 -0.56
N HIS A 264 -18.46 8.22 0.22
CA HIS A 264 -19.28 9.32 -0.31
C HIS A 264 -18.38 10.39 -0.96
N PRO A 265 -18.77 11.01 -2.10
CA PRO A 265 -17.93 11.99 -2.81
C PRO A 265 -17.39 13.14 -1.94
N SER A 266 -18.21 13.68 -1.02
CA SER A 266 -17.75 14.73 -0.11
C SER A 266 -16.64 14.24 0.83
N LEU A 267 -16.69 12.99 1.25
CA LEU A 267 -15.67 12.37 2.09
C LEU A 267 -14.40 12.08 1.28
N GLN A 268 -14.55 11.68 0.01
CA GLN A 268 -13.40 11.48 -0.90
C GLN A 268 -12.56 12.75 -1.02
N LEU A 269 -13.18 13.91 -1.25
CA LEU A 269 -12.48 15.20 -1.38
C LEU A 269 -11.76 15.62 -0.09
N ARG A 270 -12.43 15.47 1.06
CA ARG A 270 -11.84 15.76 2.37
C ARG A 270 -10.66 14.84 2.68
N LEU A 271 -10.81 13.54 2.39
CA LEU A 271 -9.77 12.56 2.58
C LEU A 271 -8.58 12.80 1.63
N LEU A 272 -8.83 13.16 0.38
CA LEU A 272 -7.79 13.53 -0.58
C LEU A 272 -6.98 14.74 -0.09
N ALA A 273 -7.65 15.76 0.46
CA ALA A 273 -6.96 16.92 1.06
C ALA A 273 -6.04 16.47 2.22
N LYS A 274 -6.51 15.59 3.10
CA LYS A 274 -5.71 15.07 4.20
C LYS A 274 -4.56 14.18 3.72
N ILE A 275 -4.77 13.35 2.71
CA ILE A 275 -3.71 12.55 2.07
C ILE A 275 -2.61 13.47 1.51
N ARG A 276 -2.97 14.56 0.83
CA ARG A 276 -1.98 15.55 0.31
C ARG A 276 -1.19 16.23 1.42
N GLU A 277 -1.85 16.59 2.52
CA GLU A 277 -1.19 17.14 3.71
C GLU A 277 -0.16 16.15 4.26
N TYR A 278 -0.54 14.88 4.47
CA TYR A 278 0.34 13.83 4.99
C TYR A 278 1.47 13.49 4.02
N ALA A 279 1.19 13.42 2.71
CA ALA A 279 2.18 13.17 1.68
C ALA A 279 3.34 14.18 1.77
N ARG A 280 3.01 15.47 1.86
CA ARG A 280 4.00 16.55 1.97
C ARG A 280 4.71 16.58 3.32
N SER A 281 3.97 16.46 4.42
CA SER A 281 4.52 16.59 5.77
C SER A 281 5.40 15.42 6.16
N TYR A 282 5.06 14.20 5.71
CA TYR A 282 5.72 12.96 6.12
C TYR A 282 6.40 12.22 4.96
N LYS A 283 6.63 12.90 3.83
CA LYS A 283 7.32 12.36 2.63
C LYS A 283 6.77 11.01 2.19
N ILE A 284 5.46 10.93 2.02
CA ILE A 284 4.75 9.75 1.53
C ILE A 284 4.44 9.97 0.05
N GLN A 285 4.98 9.16 -0.85
CA GLN A 285 4.52 9.14 -2.23
C GLN A 285 3.28 8.26 -2.33
N VAL A 286 2.16 8.86 -2.70
CA VAL A 286 0.86 8.21 -2.74
C VAL A 286 0.46 7.93 -4.18
N PHE A 287 0.00 6.71 -4.44
CA PHE A 287 -0.62 6.33 -5.70
C PHE A 287 -1.98 5.72 -5.40
N PHE A 288 -2.99 6.16 -6.08
CA PHE A 288 -4.28 5.49 -5.97
C PHE A 288 -4.98 5.37 -7.33
N THR A 289 -5.72 4.27 -7.46
CA THR A 289 -6.59 4.08 -8.62
C THR A 289 -8.00 4.56 -8.31
N THR A 290 -8.71 5.03 -9.32
CA THR A 290 -10.09 5.47 -9.22
C THR A 290 -10.84 5.27 -10.51
N HIS A 291 -12.16 5.10 -10.41
CA HIS A 291 -13.12 5.17 -11.50
C HIS A 291 -13.87 6.51 -11.51
N SER A 292 -13.70 7.34 -10.48
CA SER A 292 -14.33 8.64 -10.38
C SER A 292 -13.72 9.63 -11.38
N LEU A 293 -14.57 10.36 -12.07
CA LEU A 293 -14.18 11.47 -12.96
C LEU A 293 -14.15 12.81 -12.23
N SER A 294 -14.54 12.84 -10.94
CA SER A 294 -14.63 14.04 -10.12
C SER A 294 -13.46 14.22 -9.14
N LEU A 295 -12.53 13.29 -9.10
CA LEU A 295 -11.31 13.32 -8.26
C LEU A 295 -10.12 13.98 -8.94
#